data_6d3466ace006c60e7397d095c8037a36
#
_entry.id   6d3466ace006c60e7397d095c8037a36
#
_cell.length_a   1.000
_cell.length_b   1.000
_cell.length_c   1.000
_cell.angle_alpha   90.00
_cell.angle_beta   90.00
_cell.angle_gamma   90.00
#
_symmetry.space_group_name_H-M   'P 1'
#
loop_
_entity.id
_entity.type
_entity.pdbx_description
1 polymer ?
#
loop_
_entity_poly.entity_id
_entity_poly.type
_entity_poly.pdbx_seq_one_letter_code
_entity_poly.pdbx_strand_id
1 'polypeptide(L)'
;MSEVQTNLIQAQESLFFLLKEITDKSDEEIKNLSIKFLDQVQKKLSNKSDETLIFESLKEVTHNQPIYINGISYISLCEHHMMPFHGSASIAVFPKKKILGISKFSDLVGHFSNDLTLQEKLTEKIASFIHETLDADGVFVKMSAKHLCSDLL
;
A
#
# COMPACT_ATOMS: atom_id res chain seq x y z
N MET A 1 0.89 27.53 -13.18
CA MET A 1 0.40 26.24 -12.68
C MET A 1 1.42 25.18 -13.10
N SER A 2 1.75 24.24 -12.22
CA SER A 2 2.61 23.11 -12.61
C SER A 2 1.84 22.15 -13.53
N GLU A 3 2.54 21.39 -14.36
CA GLU A 3 1.95 20.37 -15.24
C GLU A 3 1.07 19.37 -14.45
N VAL A 4 1.52 18.99 -13.26
CA VAL A 4 0.79 18.11 -12.34
C VAL A 4 -0.55 18.72 -11.92
N GLN A 5 -0.60 20.02 -11.61
CA GLN A 5 -1.86 20.70 -11.26
C GLN A 5 -2.83 20.75 -12.44
N THR A 6 -2.33 20.95 -13.65
CA THR A 6 -3.16 20.94 -14.86
C THR A 6 -3.77 19.56 -15.09
N ASN A 7 -2.98 18.50 -14.97
CA ASN A 7 -3.43 17.12 -15.14
C ASN A 7 -4.49 16.71 -14.08
N LEU A 8 -4.33 17.16 -12.84
CA LEU A 8 -5.32 16.90 -11.78
C LEU A 8 -6.66 17.60 -12.05
N ILE A 9 -6.64 18.82 -12.57
CA ILE A 9 -7.87 19.54 -12.96
C ILE A 9 -8.58 18.79 -14.10
N GLN A 10 -7.85 18.35 -15.12
CA GLN A 10 -8.43 17.58 -16.22
C GLN A 10 -9.01 16.24 -15.76
N ALA A 11 -8.33 15.55 -14.86
CA ALA A 11 -8.84 14.31 -14.26
C ALA A 11 -10.14 14.55 -13.47
N GLN A 12 -10.22 15.66 -12.72
CA GLN A 12 -11.41 16.05 -11.98
C GLN A 12 -12.58 16.35 -12.92
N GLU A 13 -12.35 17.08 -14.00
CA GLU A 13 -13.38 17.37 -15.01
C GLU A 13 -13.88 16.09 -15.69
N SER A 14 -12.97 15.20 -16.05
CA SER A 14 -13.31 13.90 -16.65
C SER A 14 -14.17 13.05 -15.72
N LEU A 15 -13.81 12.98 -14.44
CA LEU A 15 -14.59 12.26 -13.43
C LEU A 15 -15.95 12.93 -13.19
N PHE A 16 -16.00 14.26 -13.19
CA PHE A 16 -17.26 15.00 -13.09
C PHE A 16 -18.22 14.62 -14.22
N PHE A 17 -17.77 14.66 -15.47
CA PHE A 17 -18.61 14.29 -16.61
C PHE A 17 -19.06 12.82 -16.56
N LEU A 18 -18.19 11.89 -16.20
CA LEU A 18 -18.57 10.50 -16.01
C LEU A 18 -19.68 10.34 -14.97
N LEU A 19 -19.52 10.95 -13.78
CA LEU A 19 -20.50 10.85 -12.71
C LEU A 19 -21.82 11.53 -13.06
N LYS A 20 -21.79 12.59 -13.88
CA LYS A 20 -22.99 13.26 -14.36
C LYS A 20 -23.86 12.38 -15.25
N GLU A 21 -23.23 11.53 -16.07
CA GLU A 21 -23.93 10.59 -16.96
C GLU A 21 -24.51 9.37 -16.21
N ILE A 22 -23.92 8.96 -15.07
CA ILE A 22 -24.30 7.73 -14.39
C ILE A 22 -25.04 7.93 -13.06
N THR A 23 -25.28 9.18 -12.65
CA THR A 23 -25.98 9.48 -11.37
C THR A 23 -26.96 10.63 -11.54
N ASP A 24 -28.00 10.65 -10.70
CA ASP A 24 -29.01 11.72 -10.65
C ASP A 24 -28.65 12.85 -9.67
N LYS A 25 -27.35 13.00 -9.33
CA LYS A 25 -26.88 14.01 -8.38
C LYS A 25 -26.77 15.38 -9.03
N SER A 26 -26.89 16.44 -8.23
CA SER A 26 -26.65 17.79 -8.67
C SER A 26 -25.19 18.04 -9.07
N ASP A 27 -24.95 19.02 -9.94
CA ASP A 27 -23.58 19.37 -10.39
C ASP A 27 -22.66 19.75 -9.21
N GLU A 28 -23.21 20.38 -8.17
CA GLU A 28 -22.44 20.71 -6.95
C GLU A 28 -22.01 19.47 -6.16
N GLU A 29 -22.93 18.52 -5.97
CA GLU A 29 -22.61 17.25 -5.31
C GLU A 29 -21.57 16.45 -6.09
N ILE A 30 -21.72 16.34 -7.42
CA ILE A 30 -20.80 15.63 -8.30
C ILE A 30 -19.40 16.27 -8.24
N LYS A 31 -19.32 17.59 -8.31
CA LYS A 31 -18.05 18.32 -8.20
C LYS A 31 -17.35 18.02 -6.88
N ASN A 32 -18.08 18.07 -5.77
CA ASN A 32 -17.55 17.76 -4.44
C ASN A 32 -17.08 16.31 -4.32
N LEU A 33 -17.83 15.36 -4.92
CA LEU A 33 -17.45 13.94 -4.96
C LEU A 33 -16.18 13.73 -5.77
N SER A 34 -16.06 14.33 -6.94
CA SER A 34 -14.90 14.23 -7.83
C SER A 34 -13.62 14.71 -7.13
N ILE A 35 -13.68 15.86 -6.45
CA ILE A 35 -12.55 16.41 -5.70
C ILE A 35 -12.14 15.45 -4.58
N LYS A 36 -13.11 15.01 -3.75
CA LYS A 36 -12.84 14.13 -2.62
C LYS A 36 -12.26 12.78 -3.05
N PHE A 37 -12.79 12.20 -4.12
CA PHE A 37 -12.31 10.92 -4.62
C PHE A 37 -10.85 11.01 -5.09
N LEU A 38 -10.53 12.01 -5.93
CA LEU A 38 -9.16 12.19 -6.42
C LEU A 38 -8.17 12.52 -5.31
N ASP A 39 -8.55 13.35 -4.33
CA ASP A 39 -7.73 13.64 -3.15
C ASP A 39 -7.41 12.36 -2.35
N GLN A 40 -8.41 11.48 -2.13
CA GLN A 40 -8.21 10.23 -1.41
C GLN A 40 -7.29 9.26 -2.18
N VAL A 41 -7.48 9.11 -3.49
CA VAL A 41 -6.62 8.28 -4.33
C VAL A 41 -5.18 8.81 -4.34
N GLN A 42 -5.03 10.12 -4.53
CA GLN A 42 -3.70 10.75 -4.51
C GLN A 42 -3.00 10.57 -3.17
N LYS A 43 -3.69 10.83 -2.05
CA LYS A 43 -3.15 10.62 -0.71
C LYS A 43 -2.73 9.17 -0.50
N LYS A 44 -3.54 8.22 -0.95
CA LYS A 44 -3.22 6.80 -0.83
C LYS A 44 -1.97 6.42 -1.59
N LEU A 45 -1.82 6.86 -2.84
CA LEU A 45 -0.70 6.50 -3.70
C LEU A 45 0.59 7.29 -3.41
N SER A 46 0.48 8.49 -2.84
CA SER A 46 1.64 9.32 -2.52
C SER A 46 2.16 9.15 -1.09
N ASN A 47 1.41 8.49 -0.21
CA ASN A 47 1.79 8.31 1.20
C ASN A 47 2.78 7.15 1.37
N LYS A 48 3.93 7.25 0.69
CA LYS A 48 5.04 6.31 0.86
C LYS A 48 5.91 6.80 2.02
N SER A 49 6.15 5.94 2.99
CA SER A 49 7.10 6.19 4.08
C SER A 49 8.50 6.41 3.50
N ASP A 50 9.31 7.21 4.15
CA ASP A 50 10.71 7.32 3.77
C ASP A 50 11.42 6.01 4.11
N GLU A 51 11.95 5.33 3.09
CA GLU A 51 12.67 4.06 3.26
C GLU A 51 13.87 4.22 4.19
N THR A 52 14.50 5.40 4.22
CA THR A 52 15.66 5.67 5.08
C THR A 52 15.31 5.49 6.55
N LEU A 53 14.11 5.89 6.98
CA LEU A 53 13.62 5.72 8.36
C LEU A 53 13.44 4.24 8.75
N ILE A 54 13.26 3.37 7.78
CA ILE A 54 13.20 1.92 8.01
C ILE A 54 14.60 1.41 8.31
N PHE A 55 15.61 1.85 7.56
CA PHE A 55 17.01 1.45 7.74
C PHE A 55 17.62 1.94 9.05
N GLU A 56 17.27 3.15 9.50
CA GLU A 56 17.76 3.71 10.77
C GLU A 56 17.34 2.91 12.01
N SER A 57 16.37 2.02 11.86
CA SER A 57 15.84 1.20 12.96
C SER A 57 16.47 -0.20 13.07
N LEU A 58 17.50 -0.49 12.28
CA LEU A 58 18.20 -1.78 12.33
C LEU A 58 18.85 -2.00 13.71
N LYS A 59 18.62 -3.18 14.27
CA LYS A 59 19.20 -3.62 15.54
C LYS A 59 20.01 -4.90 15.32
N GLU A 60 21.09 -5.03 16.06
CA GLU A 60 21.82 -6.31 16.09
C GLU A 60 21.05 -7.36 16.89
N VAL A 61 21.10 -8.59 16.43
CA VAL A 61 20.56 -9.74 17.14
C VAL A 61 21.69 -10.72 17.48
N THR A 62 21.59 -11.30 18.66
CA THR A 62 22.56 -12.28 19.19
C THR A 62 22.04 -13.72 19.11
N HIS A 63 20.84 -13.91 18.57
CA HIS A 63 20.21 -15.22 18.41
C HIS A 63 19.76 -15.42 16.96
N ASN A 64 19.65 -16.67 16.56
CA ASN A 64 19.19 -17.09 15.22
C ASN A 64 17.77 -17.70 15.24
N GLN A 65 16.99 -17.44 16.29
CA GLN A 65 15.61 -17.88 16.34
C GLN A 65 14.73 -17.07 15.39
N PRO A 66 13.77 -17.70 14.71
CA PRO A 66 12.85 -16.99 13.84
C PRO A 66 11.98 -16.00 14.62
N ILE A 67 11.73 -14.85 14.02
CA ILE A 67 10.86 -13.80 14.56
C ILE A 67 9.60 -13.80 13.75
N TYR A 68 8.43 -13.86 14.42
CA TYR A 68 7.12 -13.88 13.79
C TYR A 68 6.36 -12.61 14.13
N ILE A 69 5.92 -11.91 13.10
CA ILE A 69 5.05 -10.74 13.21
C ILE A 69 3.74 -11.09 12.50
N ASN A 70 2.63 -11.03 13.23
CA ASN A 70 1.33 -11.40 12.71
C ASN A 70 0.34 -10.25 12.78
N GLY A 71 -0.66 -10.26 11.88
CA GLY A 71 -1.80 -9.37 11.94
C GLY A 71 -1.51 -7.92 11.55
N ILE A 72 -0.50 -7.67 10.70
CA ILE A 72 -0.25 -6.34 10.15
C ILE A 72 -1.36 -6.01 9.17
N SER A 73 -2.23 -5.09 9.54
CA SER A 73 -3.32 -4.64 8.67
C SER A 73 -2.79 -3.80 7.50
N TYR A 74 -3.38 -4.00 6.33
CA TYR A 74 -3.04 -3.22 5.15
C TYR A 74 -4.26 -3.00 4.24
N ILE A 75 -4.17 -1.98 3.41
CA ILE A 75 -5.09 -1.70 2.31
C ILE A 75 -4.27 -1.25 1.10
N SER A 76 -4.62 -1.73 -0.09
CA SER A 76 -3.99 -1.34 -1.35
C SER A 76 -5.02 -1.17 -2.45
N LEU A 77 -4.60 -0.72 -3.63
CA LEU A 77 -5.44 -0.63 -4.82
C LEU A 77 -5.01 -1.70 -5.84
N CYS A 78 -5.99 -2.47 -6.29
CA CYS A 78 -5.73 -3.51 -7.29
C CYS A 78 -5.46 -2.88 -8.67
N GLU A 79 -4.36 -3.24 -9.32
CA GLU A 79 -3.99 -2.70 -10.64
C GLU A 79 -4.93 -3.15 -11.77
N HIS A 80 -5.73 -4.23 -11.57
CA HIS A 80 -6.67 -4.69 -12.59
C HIS A 80 -7.92 -3.80 -12.71
N HIS A 81 -8.47 -3.36 -11.56
CA HIS A 81 -9.77 -2.69 -11.53
C HIS A 81 -9.74 -1.37 -10.75
N MET A 82 -8.60 -0.94 -10.26
CA MET A 82 -8.44 0.23 -9.37
C MET A 82 -9.30 0.16 -8.11
N MET A 83 -9.82 -1.03 -7.77
CA MET A 83 -10.62 -1.27 -6.58
C MET A 83 -9.74 -1.59 -5.37
N PRO A 84 -10.15 -1.18 -4.16
CA PRO A 84 -9.42 -1.54 -2.96
C PRO A 84 -9.41 -3.04 -2.69
N PHE A 85 -8.30 -3.52 -2.15
CA PHE A 85 -8.23 -4.79 -1.43
C PHE A 85 -7.54 -4.55 -0.09
N HIS A 86 -7.98 -5.26 0.93
CA HIS A 86 -7.49 -5.07 2.30
C HIS A 86 -7.41 -6.39 3.04
N GLY A 87 -6.56 -6.42 4.06
CA GLY A 87 -6.42 -7.64 4.83
C GLY A 87 -5.29 -7.57 5.84
N SER A 88 -4.63 -8.70 6.05
CA SER A 88 -3.53 -8.80 7.00
C SER A 88 -2.31 -9.50 6.40
N ALA A 89 -1.14 -9.04 6.80
CA ALA A 89 0.14 -9.66 6.51
C ALA A 89 0.71 -10.35 7.76
N SER A 90 1.35 -11.49 7.55
CA SER A 90 2.16 -12.19 8.54
C SER A 90 3.55 -12.39 7.97
N ILE A 91 4.58 -12.10 8.76
CA ILE A 91 5.97 -12.11 8.33
C ILE A 91 6.76 -12.98 9.31
N ALA A 92 7.56 -13.91 8.78
CA ALA A 92 8.56 -14.62 9.54
C ALA A 92 9.94 -14.27 8.99
N VAL A 93 10.87 -13.93 9.87
CA VAL A 93 12.25 -13.60 9.51
C VAL A 93 13.18 -14.51 10.30
N PHE A 94 14.12 -15.12 9.60
CA PHE A 94 15.26 -15.84 10.19
C PHE A 94 16.46 -14.90 10.15
N PRO A 95 16.71 -14.14 11.23
CA PRO A 95 17.74 -13.12 11.23
C PRO A 95 19.13 -13.75 11.28
N LYS A 96 20.07 -13.17 10.55
CA LYS A 96 21.48 -13.55 10.61
C LYS A 96 22.24 -12.69 11.62
N LYS A 97 22.20 -11.38 11.45
CA LYS A 97 22.89 -10.42 12.33
C LYS A 97 22.03 -9.22 12.70
N LYS A 98 21.04 -8.90 11.88
CA LYS A 98 20.25 -7.67 12.00
C LYS A 98 18.76 -7.97 11.94
N ILE A 99 17.97 -7.13 12.59
CA ILE A 99 16.51 -7.13 12.56
C ILE A 99 15.97 -5.70 12.57
N LEU A 100 14.80 -5.53 12.00
CA LEU A 100 14.01 -4.31 12.12
C LEU A 100 13.29 -4.27 13.48
N GLY A 101 13.08 -3.06 14.02
CA GLY A 101 12.14 -2.89 15.11
C GLY A 101 10.73 -3.38 14.71
N ILE A 102 9.98 -3.98 15.65
CA ILE A 102 8.67 -4.62 15.34
C ILE A 102 7.71 -3.66 14.64
N SER A 103 7.63 -2.41 15.09
CA SER A 103 6.77 -1.39 14.45
C SER A 103 7.13 -1.11 12.99
N LYS A 104 8.40 -1.29 12.63
CA LYS A 104 8.89 -1.02 11.27
C LYS A 104 8.42 -2.02 10.24
N PHE A 105 8.02 -3.21 10.65
CA PHE A 105 7.33 -4.15 9.75
C PHE A 105 5.96 -3.62 9.33
N SER A 106 5.25 -2.94 10.22
CA SER A 106 3.97 -2.28 9.87
C SER A 106 4.20 -1.08 8.94
N ASP A 107 5.22 -0.26 9.20
CA ASP A 107 5.60 0.87 8.34
C ASP A 107 5.97 0.37 6.94
N LEU A 108 6.72 -0.73 6.85
CA LEU A 108 7.14 -1.37 5.61
C LEU A 108 5.96 -1.90 4.79
N VAL A 109 5.06 -2.64 5.44
CA VAL A 109 3.85 -3.15 4.78
C VAL A 109 2.99 -1.98 4.30
N GLY A 110 2.84 -0.93 5.11
CA GLY A 110 2.16 0.31 4.74
C GLY A 110 2.80 1.00 3.53
N HIS A 111 4.12 1.13 3.51
CA HIS A 111 4.88 1.73 2.42
C HIS A 111 4.60 1.04 1.08
N PHE A 112 4.78 -0.27 1.01
CA PHE A 112 4.58 -1.03 -0.23
C PHE A 112 3.11 -1.18 -0.63
N SER A 113 2.16 -1.16 0.33
CA SER A 113 0.73 -1.21 0.04
C SER A 113 0.14 0.14 -0.41
N ASN A 114 0.87 1.25 -0.28
CA ASN A 114 0.49 2.54 -0.83
C ASN A 114 0.86 2.64 -2.32
N ASP A 115 0.37 1.67 -3.09
CA ASP A 115 0.65 1.53 -4.52
C ASP A 115 -0.57 0.96 -5.24
N LEU A 116 -0.57 1.08 -6.57
CA LEU A 116 -1.46 0.37 -7.47
C LEU A 116 -0.76 -0.94 -7.84
N THR A 117 -1.19 -2.06 -7.28
CA THR A 117 -0.42 -3.31 -7.34
C THR A 117 -1.32 -4.55 -7.28
N LEU A 118 -0.74 -5.74 -7.48
CA LEU A 118 -1.36 -7.04 -7.20
C LEU A 118 -0.91 -7.54 -5.83
N GLN A 119 -1.75 -8.35 -5.18
CA GLN A 119 -1.41 -8.98 -3.91
C GLN A 119 -0.12 -9.81 -4.00
N GLU A 120 0.05 -10.54 -5.10
CA GLU A 120 1.22 -11.38 -5.35
C GLU A 120 2.50 -10.55 -5.44
N LYS A 121 2.46 -9.48 -6.25
CA LYS A 121 3.59 -8.55 -6.41
C LYS A 121 3.93 -7.85 -5.09
N LEU A 122 2.90 -7.45 -4.33
CA LEU A 122 3.07 -6.82 -3.03
C LEU A 122 3.76 -7.78 -2.03
N THR A 123 3.32 -9.04 -2.02
CA THR A 123 3.90 -10.09 -1.16
C THR A 123 5.38 -10.31 -1.50
N GLU A 124 5.70 -10.41 -2.78
CA GLU A 124 7.07 -10.61 -3.27
C GLU A 124 7.96 -9.40 -2.95
N LYS A 125 7.49 -8.18 -3.22
CA LYS A 125 8.24 -6.94 -2.91
C LYS A 125 8.61 -6.86 -1.43
N ILE A 126 7.66 -7.14 -0.53
CA ILE A 126 7.89 -7.11 0.92
C ILE A 126 8.93 -8.17 1.31
N ALA A 127 8.79 -9.40 0.80
CA ALA A 127 9.71 -10.49 1.12
C ALA A 127 11.14 -10.19 0.65
N SER A 128 11.30 -9.76 -0.60
CA SER A 128 12.60 -9.43 -1.20
C SER A 128 13.28 -8.28 -0.47
N PHE A 129 12.52 -7.20 -0.19
CA PHE A 129 13.06 -6.06 0.53
C PHE A 129 13.58 -6.41 1.92
N ILE A 130 12.81 -7.21 2.68
CA ILE A 130 13.23 -7.65 4.02
C ILE A 130 14.48 -8.53 3.92
N HIS A 131 14.49 -9.48 2.98
CA HIS A 131 15.62 -10.40 2.78
C HIS A 131 16.91 -9.64 2.45
N GLU A 132 16.86 -8.72 1.50
CA GLU A 132 18.00 -7.93 1.06
C GLU A 132 18.48 -6.96 2.15
N THR A 133 17.54 -6.23 2.80
CA THR A 133 17.87 -5.23 3.82
C THR A 133 18.50 -5.83 5.06
N LEU A 134 18.04 -7.01 5.47
CA LEU A 134 18.51 -7.67 6.69
C LEU A 134 19.65 -8.66 6.44
N ASP A 135 19.99 -8.97 5.18
CA ASP A 135 20.85 -10.12 4.85
C ASP A 135 20.39 -11.37 5.62
N ALA A 136 19.06 -11.60 5.61
CA ALA A 136 18.43 -12.63 6.43
C ALA A 136 18.70 -14.03 5.85
N ASP A 137 18.80 -15.04 6.71
CA ASP A 137 18.93 -16.45 6.27
C ASP A 137 17.64 -16.95 5.61
N GLY A 138 16.50 -16.35 5.93
CA GLY A 138 15.21 -16.61 5.28
C GLY A 138 14.15 -15.60 5.67
N VAL A 139 13.21 -15.39 4.74
CA VAL A 139 12.02 -14.58 4.96
C VAL A 139 10.81 -15.29 4.38
N PHE A 140 9.74 -15.31 5.13
CA PHE A 140 8.45 -15.79 4.68
C PHE A 140 7.40 -14.71 4.90
N VAL A 141 6.65 -14.38 3.85
CA VAL A 141 5.54 -13.42 3.90
C VAL A 141 4.26 -14.11 3.45
N LYS A 142 3.23 -14.03 4.28
CA LYS A 142 1.88 -14.48 3.96
C LYS A 142 0.95 -13.29 4.01
N MET A 143 0.23 -13.03 2.93
CA MET A 143 -0.80 -12.01 2.88
C MET A 143 -2.17 -12.66 2.64
N SER A 144 -3.17 -12.20 3.40
CA SER A 144 -4.56 -12.57 3.21
C SER A 144 -5.34 -11.30 2.91
N ALA A 145 -6.17 -11.32 1.87
CA ALA A 145 -6.93 -10.15 1.48
C ALA A 145 -8.36 -10.47 1.06
N LYS A 146 -9.22 -9.48 1.26
CA LYS A 146 -10.53 -9.38 0.66
C LYS A 146 -10.44 -8.37 -0.49
N HIS A 147 -10.76 -8.82 -1.69
CA HIS A 147 -10.74 -8.02 -2.91
C HIS A 147 -12.16 -7.51 -3.21
N LEU A 148 -12.38 -6.20 -3.12
CA LEU A 148 -13.70 -5.63 -3.39
C LEU A 148 -14.13 -5.79 -4.85
N CYS A 149 -13.19 -5.91 -5.78
CA CYS A 149 -13.51 -6.20 -7.18
C CYS A 149 -14.16 -7.58 -7.39
N SER A 150 -13.88 -8.56 -6.54
CA SER A 150 -14.54 -9.87 -6.61
C SER A 150 -15.91 -9.92 -5.95
N ASP A 151 -16.20 -8.98 -5.05
CA ASP A 151 -17.50 -8.88 -4.39
C ASP A 151 -18.53 -8.11 -5.24
N LEU A 152 -18.07 -7.35 -6.23
CA LEU A 152 -18.92 -6.53 -7.11
C LEU A 152 -19.23 -7.20 -8.46
N LEU A 153 -18.62 -8.34 -8.75
CA LEU A 153 -18.84 -9.16 -9.95
C LEU A 153 -19.63 -10.42 -9.62
#